data_3684109a7f685e4027543f1bffecefd6
#
_entry.id   3684109a7f685e4027543f1bffecefd6
#
_cell.length_a   1.000
_cell.length_b   1.000
_cell.length_c   1.000
_cell.angle_alpha   90.00
_cell.angle_beta   90.00
_cell.angle_gamma   90.00
#
_symmetry.space_group_name_H-M   'P 1'
#
loop_
_entity.id
_entity.type
_entity.pdbx_description
1 polymer ?
#
loop_
_entity_poly.entity_id
_entity_poly.type
_entity_poly.pdbx_seq_one_letter_code
_entity_poly.pdbx_strand_id
1 'polypeptide(L)'
;MRPRVRATLALLALLPFTAAFAMQDRSDTAPSVEPLPGSPAPAPVVAEIRQALDGAISRFAAMDEAGVLAYVSPQYRTGTLTKRGIAEQLRAVFAIHDQVRARVRIDEVRMVGDVAWVYSTGDVTGRLRFVGGSVPVLSWQRELEVARRENGSWRLFGYQQ
;
A
#
# COMPACT_ATOMS: atom_id res chain seq x y z
N MET A 1 20.66 -14.90 -8.54
CA MET A 1 19.33 -14.65 -9.12
C MET A 1 18.62 -13.68 -8.20
N ARG A 2 18.37 -12.44 -8.62
CA ARG A 2 17.81 -11.39 -7.73
C ARG A 2 16.29 -11.54 -7.69
N PRO A 3 15.63 -11.55 -6.51
CA PRO A 3 14.19 -11.60 -6.44
C PRO A 3 13.63 -10.33 -7.09
N ARG A 4 12.76 -10.51 -8.08
CA ARG A 4 11.97 -9.40 -8.64
C ARG A 4 10.88 -9.04 -7.63
N VAL A 5 11.19 -8.11 -6.74
CA VAL A 5 10.19 -7.46 -5.89
C VAL A 5 9.33 -6.58 -6.82
N ARG A 6 8.15 -7.06 -7.16
CA ARG A 6 7.11 -6.23 -7.77
C ARG A 6 6.48 -5.43 -6.62
N ALA A 7 7.05 -4.26 -6.34
CA ALA A 7 6.46 -3.31 -5.43
C ALA A 7 5.23 -2.69 -6.10
N THR A 8 4.07 -3.21 -5.81
CA THR A 8 2.80 -2.63 -6.22
C THR A 8 2.16 -2.01 -4.98
N LEU A 9 2.02 -0.71 -5.01
CA LEU A 9 1.47 0.13 -3.95
C LEU A 9 0.01 -0.21 -3.72
N ALA A 10 -0.30 -0.98 -2.70
CA ALA A 10 -1.60 -1.60 -2.51
C ALA A 10 -2.75 -0.63 -2.21
N LEU A 11 -2.50 0.53 -1.65
CA LEU A 11 -3.56 1.50 -1.35
C LEU A 11 -3.74 2.59 -2.41
N LEU A 12 -2.76 2.77 -3.31
CA LEU A 12 -2.70 3.96 -4.18
C LEU A 12 -2.28 3.68 -5.63
N ALA A 13 -2.06 2.42 -6.01
CA ALA A 13 -1.69 2.05 -7.38
C ALA A 13 -2.92 1.71 -8.22
N LEU A 14 -3.48 2.71 -8.86
CA LEU A 14 -4.63 2.62 -9.75
C LEU A 14 -4.22 2.77 -11.22
N LEU A 15 -3.51 1.79 -11.78
CA LEU A 15 -3.37 1.65 -13.23
C LEU A 15 -3.36 0.17 -13.63
N PRO A 16 -4.08 -0.22 -14.71
CA PRO A 16 -4.07 -1.59 -15.19
C PRO A 16 -2.74 -1.89 -15.88
N PHE A 17 -1.87 -2.63 -15.22
CA PHE A 17 -0.78 -3.28 -15.92
C PHE A 17 -1.32 -4.59 -16.49
N THR A 18 -1.52 -4.65 -17.80
CA THR A 18 -1.82 -5.88 -18.52
C THR A 18 -0.70 -6.88 -18.31
N ALA A 19 -0.91 -7.80 -17.37
CA ALA A 19 0.00 -8.91 -17.15
C ALA A 19 -0.22 -9.94 -18.25
N ALA A 20 0.75 -10.06 -19.16
CA ALA A 20 0.86 -11.22 -20.02
C ALA A 20 1.16 -12.45 -19.14
N PHE A 21 0.21 -13.38 -19.11
CA PHE A 21 0.37 -14.69 -18.50
C PHE A 21 1.41 -15.48 -19.29
N ALA A 22 2.61 -15.59 -18.79
CA ALA A 22 3.54 -16.63 -19.18
C ALA A 22 3.32 -17.82 -18.24
N MET A 23 2.78 -18.89 -18.77
CA MET A 23 2.79 -20.21 -18.14
C MET A 23 4.23 -20.61 -17.87
N GLN A 24 4.61 -20.70 -16.61
CA GLN A 24 5.89 -21.20 -16.19
C GLN A 24 5.69 -22.55 -15.51
N ASP A 25 6.36 -23.54 -16.11
CA ASP A 25 6.47 -24.94 -15.71
C ASP A 25 6.76 -25.08 -14.21
N ARG A 26 5.93 -25.89 -13.52
CA ARG A 26 6.13 -26.20 -12.10
C ARG A 26 7.18 -27.28 -11.97
N SER A 27 8.41 -26.89 -11.75
CA SER A 27 9.39 -27.81 -11.13
C SER A 27 9.14 -27.83 -9.63
N ASP A 28 8.76 -28.99 -9.12
CA ASP A 28 8.56 -29.31 -7.71
C ASP A 28 9.88 -29.24 -6.93
N THR A 29 10.32 -28.05 -6.61
CA THR A 29 11.34 -27.82 -5.59
C THR A 29 10.63 -27.06 -4.46
N ALA A 30 10.53 -27.66 -3.29
CA ALA A 30 9.96 -27.04 -2.11
C ALA A 30 10.56 -25.63 -1.94
N PRO A 31 9.77 -24.57 -1.83
CA PRO A 31 10.30 -23.22 -1.72
C PRO A 31 11.08 -23.12 -0.42
N SER A 32 12.39 -22.95 -0.52
CA SER A 32 13.21 -22.50 0.62
C SER A 32 12.64 -21.15 1.03
N VAL A 33 11.94 -21.10 2.16
CA VAL A 33 11.42 -19.85 2.73
C VAL A 33 12.63 -19.06 3.19
N GLU A 34 13.12 -18.17 2.34
CA GLU A 34 14.17 -17.23 2.69
C GLU A 34 13.64 -16.36 3.85
N PRO A 35 14.35 -16.28 4.99
CA PRO A 35 13.86 -15.51 6.12
C PRO A 35 13.66 -14.05 5.71
N LEU A 36 12.50 -13.49 6.06
CA LEU A 36 12.21 -12.09 5.80
C LEU A 36 13.23 -11.19 6.49
N PRO A 37 13.69 -10.10 5.85
CA PRO A 37 14.70 -9.23 6.41
C PRO A 37 14.20 -8.51 7.67
N GLY A 38 15.13 -8.13 8.52
CA GLY A 38 14.88 -7.40 9.76
C GLY A 38 14.32 -8.28 10.90
N SER A 39 13.84 -7.65 11.96
CA SER A 39 13.24 -8.28 13.13
C SER A 39 11.75 -7.94 13.27
N PRO A 40 10.94 -8.79 13.92
CA PRO A 40 9.55 -8.44 14.23
C PRO A 40 9.48 -7.09 14.96
N ALA A 41 8.54 -6.23 14.53
CA ALA A 41 8.39 -4.93 15.15
C ALA A 41 7.82 -5.05 16.58
N PRO A 42 8.27 -4.20 17.55
CA PRO A 42 7.68 -4.13 18.88
C PRO A 42 6.18 -3.80 18.81
N ALA A 43 5.40 -4.34 19.73
CA ALA A 43 3.96 -4.12 19.80
C ALA A 43 3.53 -2.63 19.77
N PRO A 44 4.21 -1.70 20.47
CA PRO A 44 3.90 -0.28 20.37
C PRO A 44 4.06 0.28 18.95
N VAL A 45 5.10 -0.12 18.23
CA VAL A 45 5.33 0.29 16.83
C VAL A 45 4.20 -0.21 15.93
N VAL A 46 3.79 -1.47 16.10
CA VAL A 46 2.66 -2.04 15.34
C VAL A 46 1.38 -1.26 15.61
N ALA A 47 1.13 -0.88 16.88
CA ALA A 47 -0.04 -0.10 17.26
C ALA A 47 -0.03 1.30 16.63
N GLU A 48 1.11 1.99 16.65
CA GLU A 48 1.27 3.31 16.02
C GLU A 48 1.07 3.26 14.50
N ILE A 49 1.63 2.25 13.83
CA ILE A 49 1.45 2.06 12.39
C ILE A 49 -0.01 1.77 12.06
N ARG A 50 -0.68 0.94 12.86
CA ARG A 50 -2.12 0.66 12.71
C ARG A 50 -2.94 1.93 12.85
N GLN A 51 -2.66 2.74 13.86
CA GLN A 51 -3.35 4.02 14.07
C GLN A 51 -3.15 4.98 12.88
N ALA A 52 -1.93 5.06 12.34
CA ALA A 52 -1.63 5.88 11.16
C ALA A 52 -2.42 5.37 9.93
N LEU A 53 -2.45 4.06 9.71
CA LEU A 53 -3.21 3.43 8.63
C LEU A 53 -4.72 3.69 8.76
N ASP A 54 -5.29 3.50 9.94
CA ASP A 54 -6.71 3.75 10.20
C ASP A 54 -7.08 5.23 9.96
N GLY A 55 -6.18 6.14 10.36
CA GLY A 55 -6.31 7.56 10.06
C GLY A 55 -6.32 7.85 8.56
N ALA A 56 -5.39 7.27 7.81
CA ALA A 56 -5.33 7.42 6.36
C ALA A 56 -6.58 6.84 5.66
N ILE A 57 -7.06 5.67 6.09
CA ILE A 57 -8.29 5.04 5.58
C ILE A 57 -9.51 5.92 5.85
N SER A 58 -9.61 6.52 7.04
CA SER A 58 -10.70 7.43 7.38
C SER A 58 -10.71 8.67 6.47
N ARG A 59 -9.54 9.26 6.19
CA ARG A 59 -9.41 10.38 5.26
C ARG A 59 -9.76 9.98 3.82
N PHE A 60 -9.32 8.79 3.41
CA PHE A 60 -9.65 8.24 2.09
C PHE A 60 -11.17 8.06 1.93
N ALA A 61 -11.85 7.48 2.92
CA ALA A 61 -13.30 7.31 2.92
C ALA A 61 -14.06 8.66 2.91
N ALA A 62 -13.48 9.68 3.52
CA ALA A 62 -13.98 11.06 3.47
C ALA A 62 -13.64 11.78 2.16
N MET A 63 -12.91 11.14 1.23
CA MET A 63 -12.41 11.72 -0.02
C MET A 63 -11.55 12.97 0.21
N ASP A 64 -10.87 13.02 1.35
CA ASP A 64 -9.97 14.11 1.77
C ASP A 64 -8.55 13.84 1.24
N GLU A 65 -8.25 14.33 0.04
CA GLU A 65 -6.94 14.16 -0.61
C GLU A 65 -5.80 14.66 0.29
N ALA A 66 -5.93 15.86 0.81
CA ALA A 66 -4.88 16.47 1.63
C ALA A 66 -4.66 15.70 2.93
N GLY A 67 -5.74 15.22 3.55
CA GLY A 67 -5.71 14.38 4.73
C GLY A 67 -5.03 13.03 4.48
N VAL A 68 -5.29 12.37 3.36
CA VAL A 68 -4.56 11.14 2.97
C VAL A 68 -3.09 11.42 2.77
N LEU A 69 -2.75 12.49 2.03
CA LEU A 69 -1.36 12.86 1.73
C LEU A 69 -0.55 13.29 2.96
N ALA A 70 -1.19 13.63 4.07
CA ALA A 70 -0.52 13.88 5.34
C ALA A 70 0.18 12.62 5.90
N TYR A 71 -0.32 11.42 5.55
CA TYR A 71 0.28 10.14 5.92
C TYR A 71 1.33 9.65 4.92
N VAL A 72 1.63 10.41 3.88
CA VAL A 72 2.65 10.10 2.87
C VAL A 72 3.84 11.03 3.06
N SER A 73 5.04 10.45 3.14
CA SER A 73 6.29 11.21 3.22
C SER A 73 6.45 12.16 2.04
N PRO A 74 6.96 13.39 2.23
CA PRO A 74 7.40 14.23 1.11
C PRO A 74 8.45 13.56 0.22
N GLN A 75 9.22 12.63 0.79
CA GLN A 75 10.28 11.87 0.11
C GLN A 75 9.79 10.52 -0.44
N TYR A 76 8.47 10.28 -0.41
CA TYR A 76 7.91 9.03 -0.90
C TYR A 76 8.38 8.71 -2.32
N ARG A 77 8.87 7.48 -2.49
CA ARG A 77 9.23 6.94 -3.79
C ARG A 77 9.11 5.41 -3.82
N THR A 78 8.45 4.89 -4.84
CA THR A 78 8.45 3.46 -5.16
C THR A 78 8.57 3.36 -6.68
N GLY A 79 9.74 2.95 -7.18
CA GLY A 79 10.03 3.02 -8.61
C GLY A 79 9.91 4.45 -9.13
N THR A 80 9.01 4.69 -10.09
CA THR A 80 8.72 6.01 -10.65
C THR A 80 7.63 6.76 -9.90
N LEU A 81 6.89 6.09 -9.01
CA LEU A 81 5.79 6.69 -8.27
C LEU A 81 6.32 7.56 -7.13
N THR A 82 5.83 8.78 -7.05
CA THR A 82 6.14 9.79 -6.03
C THR A 82 4.88 10.20 -5.28
N LYS A 83 5.02 10.98 -4.19
CA LYS A 83 3.86 11.59 -3.50
C LYS A 83 2.94 12.37 -4.44
N ARG A 84 3.51 13.07 -5.43
CA ARG A 84 2.72 13.78 -6.45
C ARG A 84 1.91 12.79 -7.30
N GLY A 85 2.52 11.70 -7.72
CA GLY A 85 1.82 10.65 -8.48
C GLY A 85 0.67 10.02 -7.67
N ILE A 86 0.87 9.82 -6.36
CA ILE A 86 -0.21 9.41 -5.44
C ILE A 86 -1.36 10.42 -5.44
N ALA A 87 -1.06 11.72 -5.35
CA ALA A 87 -2.08 12.77 -5.40
C ALA A 87 -2.88 12.75 -6.69
N GLU A 88 -2.21 12.54 -7.83
CA GLU A 88 -2.87 12.43 -9.14
C GLU A 88 -3.80 11.21 -9.20
N GLN A 89 -3.38 10.07 -8.65
CA GLN A 89 -4.21 8.86 -8.56
C GLN A 89 -5.43 9.07 -7.65
N LEU A 90 -5.27 9.68 -6.48
CA LEU A 90 -6.38 10.01 -5.57
C LEU A 90 -7.42 10.88 -6.25
N ARG A 91 -7.00 11.93 -6.96
CA ARG A 91 -7.91 12.80 -7.71
C ARG A 91 -8.68 12.05 -8.78
N ALA A 92 -8.01 11.16 -9.51
CA ALA A 92 -8.66 10.34 -10.53
C ALA A 92 -9.73 9.44 -9.92
N VAL A 93 -9.44 8.77 -8.79
CA VAL A 93 -10.40 7.94 -8.07
C VAL A 93 -11.58 8.76 -7.57
N PHE A 94 -11.31 9.87 -6.91
CA PHE A 94 -12.36 10.72 -6.34
C PHE A 94 -13.21 11.43 -7.39
N ALA A 95 -12.69 11.64 -8.61
CA ALA A 95 -13.45 12.23 -9.71
C ALA A 95 -14.57 11.32 -10.21
N ILE A 96 -14.34 10.00 -10.25
CA ILE A 96 -15.29 9.02 -10.83
C ILE A 96 -16.18 8.34 -9.80
N HIS A 97 -15.82 8.41 -8.51
CA HIS A 97 -16.60 7.82 -7.42
C HIS A 97 -17.23 8.91 -6.54
N ASP A 98 -18.38 8.63 -5.97
CA ASP A 98 -19.03 9.48 -4.95
C ASP A 98 -18.88 8.88 -3.54
N GLN A 99 -18.42 7.64 -3.45
CA GLN A 99 -18.07 6.96 -2.23
C GLN A 99 -16.92 5.99 -2.50
N VAL A 100 -15.94 5.96 -1.61
CA VAL A 100 -14.85 4.99 -1.61
C VAL A 100 -14.71 4.37 -0.23
N ARG A 101 -14.29 3.11 -0.20
CA ARG A 101 -14.04 2.37 1.04
C ARG A 101 -12.81 1.52 0.86
N ALA A 102 -11.93 1.51 1.85
CA ALA A 102 -10.78 0.62 1.94
C ALA A 102 -10.93 -0.28 3.16
N ARG A 103 -10.56 -1.54 3.00
CA ARG A 103 -10.40 -2.50 4.09
C ARG A 103 -8.99 -3.02 4.02
N VAL A 104 -8.23 -2.83 5.08
CA VAL A 104 -6.83 -3.23 5.15
C VAL A 104 -6.56 -3.97 6.44
N ARG A 105 -5.89 -5.10 6.32
CA ARG A 105 -5.37 -5.87 7.45
C ARG A 105 -3.86 -5.86 7.38
N ILE A 106 -3.20 -5.49 8.47
CA ILE A 106 -1.77 -5.68 8.62
C ILE A 106 -1.51 -7.15 8.92
N ASP A 107 -0.75 -7.81 8.08
CA ASP A 107 -0.38 -9.22 8.22
C ASP A 107 0.88 -9.37 9.07
N GLU A 108 1.88 -8.50 8.87
CA GLU A 108 3.16 -8.52 9.57
C GLU A 108 3.82 -7.13 9.52
N VAL A 109 4.55 -6.78 10.57
CA VAL A 109 5.42 -5.59 10.60
C VAL A 109 6.81 -6.00 11.05
N ARG A 110 7.82 -5.60 10.31
CA ARG A 110 9.23 -5.86 10.63
C ARG A 110 10.02 -4.57 10.63
N MET A 111 10.96 -4.46 11.56
CA MET A 111 11.92 -3.35 11.57
C MET A 111 13.14 -3.72 10.73
N VAL A 112 13.47 -2.85 9.76
CA VAL A 112 14.67 -2.97 8.92
C VAL A 112 15.43 -1.65 9.03
N GLY A 113 16.39 -1.60 9.93
CA GLY A 113 17.02 -0.33 10.31
C GLY A 113 16.03 0.61 10.98
N ASP A 114 15.90 1.82 10.45
CA ASP A 114 15.01 2.88 10.92
C ASP A 114 13.63 2.91 10.25
N VAL A 115 13.38 1.97 9.35
CA VAL A 115 12.10 1.85 8.63
C VAL A 115 11.32 0.61 9.07
N ALA A 116 10.01 0.67 8.92
CA ALA A 116 9.13 -0.47 9.12
C ALA A 116 8.68 -1.03 7.76
N TRP A 117 8.90 -2.31 7.57
CA TRP A 117 8.33 -3.07 6.47
C TRP A 117 6.98 -3.61 6.91
N VAL A 118 5.93 -3.14 6.27
CA VAL A 118 4.54 -3.45 6.59
C VAL A 118 3.97 -4.33 5.50
N TYR A 119 3.68 -5.58 5.83
CA TYR A 119 2.97 -6.48 4.93
C TYR A 119 1.48 -6.37 5.22
N SER A 120 0.68 -6.17 4.18
CA SER A 120 -0.76 -6.01 4.33
C SER A 120 -1.55 -6.72 3.24
N THR A 121 -2.79 -7.02 3.57
CA THR A 121 -3.80 -7.57 2.66
C THR A 121 -5.02 -6.67 2.73
N GLY A 122 -5.63 -6.38 1.58
CA GLY A 122 -6.78 -5.49 1.57
C GLY A 122 -7.51 -5.39 0.25
N ASP A 123 -8.55 -4.57 0.27
CA ASP A 123 -9.33 -4.22 -0.90
C ASP A 123 -9.86 -2.77 -0.82
N VAL A 124 -10.10 -2.21 -1.98
CA VAL A 124 -10.76 -0.92 -2.16
C VAL A 124 -11.97 -1.12 -3.06
N THR A 125 -13.10 -0.59 -2.62
CA THR A 125 -14.34 -0.52 -3.41
C THR A 125 -14.75 0.93 -3.58
N GLY A 126 -15.40 1.24 -4.70
CA GLY A 126 -15.95 2.56 -4.97
C GLY A 126 -17.36 2.49 -5.54
N ARG A 127 -18.19 3.48 -5.24
CA ARG A 127 -19.48 3.65 -5.89
C ARG A 127 -19.32 4.66 -7.02
N LEU A 128 -19.68 4.24 -8.25
CA LEU A 128 -19.59 5.11 -9.44
C LEU A 128 -20.61 6.23 -9.36
N ARG A 129 -20.15 7.46 -9.58
CA ARG A 129 -20.95 8.69 -9.45
C ARG A 129 -22.17 8.75 -10.36
N PHE A 130 -22.05 8.24 -11.59
CA PHE A 130 -23.11 8.42 -12.61
C PHE A 130 -23.97 7.18 -12.83
N VAL A 131 -23.50 6.02 -12.44
CA VAL A 131 -24.19 4.74 -12.71
C VAL A 131 -24.80 4.13 -11.46
N GLY A 132 -24.34 4.56 -10.31
CA GLY A 132 -24.80 4.06 -9.01
C GLY A 132 -24.31 2.64 -8.76
N GLY A 133 -23.62 1.99 -8.44
CA GLY A 133 -23.15 0.62 -8.23
C GLY A 133 -21.78 0.60 -7.54
N SER A 134 -21.61 -0.33 -6.64
CA SER A 134 -20.32 -0.53 -6.01
C SER A 134 -19.47 -1.43 -6.90
N VAL A 135 -18.27 -0.99 -7.22
CA VAL A 135 -17.30 -1.72 -8.05
C VAL A 135 -16.01 -1.94 -7.27
N PRO A 136 -15.31 -3.08 -7.50
CA PRO A 136 -13.97 -3.24 -7.00
C PRO A 136 -13.03 -2.27 -7.73
N VAL A 137 -12.21 -1.57 -6.97
CA VAL A 137 -11.20 -0.64 -7.49
C VAL A 137 -9.83 -1.30 -7.48
N LEU A 138 -9.50 -1.98 -6.38
CA LEU A 138 -8.21 -2.61 -6.17
C LEU A 138 -8.32 -3.73 -5.12
N SER A 139 -7.49 -4.77 -5.23
CA SER A 139 -7.26 -5.74 -4.16
C SER A 139 -5.81 -6.23 -4.19
N TRP A 140 -5.29 -6.59 -3.01
CA TRP A 140 -3.92 -7.08 -2.87
C TRP A 140 -3.82 -8.09 -1.73
N GLN A 141 -2.79 -8.93 -1.78
CA GLN A 141 -2.51 -9.95 -0.77
C GLN A 141 -1.04 -9.88 -0.35
N ARG A 142 -0.79 -9.69 0.93
CA ARG A 142 0.54 -9.67 1.55
C ARG A 142 1.55 -8.80 0.77
N GLU A 143 1.14 -7.63 0.35
CA GLU A 143 2.03 -6.68 -0.31
C GLU A 143 2.84 -5.89 0.72
N LEU A 144 4.07 -5.58 0.33
CA LEU A 144 5.03 -4.83 1.14
C LEU A 144 4.90 -3.33 0.89
N GLU A 145 4.74 -2.61 1.98
CA GLU A 145 4.87 -1.16 2.05
C GLU A 145 5.94 -0.78 3.06
N VAL A 146 6.69 0.28 2.79
CA VAL A 146 7.70 0.78 3.70
C VAL A 146 7.21 2.07 4.35
N ALA A 147 7.21 2.09 5.68
CA ALA A 147 6.91 3.25 6.50
C ALA A 147 8.14 3.74 7.25
N ARG A 148 8.25 5.05 7.44
CA ARG A 148 9.30 5.69 8.23
C ARG A 148 8.69 6.66 9.23
N ARG A 149 9.34 6.78 10.39
CA ARG A 149 8.93 7.76 11.41
C ARG A 149 9.52 9.12 11.07
N GLU A 150 8.64 10.11 10.85
CA GLU A 150 9.00 11.48 10.52
C GLU A 150 8.27 12.44 11.47
N ASN A 151 9.03 13.29 12.17
CA ASN A 151 8.47 14.23 13.15
C ASN A 151 7.51 13.57 14.15
N GLY A 152 7.89 12.39 14.64
CA GLY A 152 7.11 11.63 15.64
C GLY A 152 5.93 10.82 15.09
N SER A 153 5.66 10.87 13.78
CA SER A 153 4.54 10.15 13.15
C SER A 153 5.02 9.18 12.08
N TRP A 154 4.38 8.01 11.98
CA TRP A 154 4.63 7.07 10.90
C TRP A 154 4.00 7.56 9.59
N ARG A 155 4.81 7.55 8.51
CA ARG A 155 4.38 7.93 7.17
C ARG A 155 4.81 6.88 6.16
N LEU A 156 3.99 6.69 5.15
CA LEU A 156 4.34 5.90 3.98
C LEU A 156 5.55 6.52 3.29
N PHE A 157 6.64 5.76 3.19
CA PHE A 157 7.93 6.24 2.67
C PHE A 157 8.24 5.66 1.29
N GLY A 158 7.70 4.49 1.02
CA GLY A 158 7.94 3.75 -0.21
C GLY A 158 9.26 2.98 -0.20
N TYR A 159 9.41 2.08 -1.15
CA TYR A 159 10.59 1.25 -1.30
C TYR A 159 11.61 1.95 -2.19
N GLN A 160 12.67 2.48 -1.58
CA GLN A 160 13.77 3.14 -2.29
C GLN A 160 14.92 2.13 -2.46
N GLN A 161 15.19 1.76 -3.71
CA GLN A 161 16.36 0.95 -4.09
C GLN A 161 17.53 1.86 -4.44
#